data_b45a7ecfc6be6a7dc86f0520bdac56d2
#
_entry.id   b45a7ecfc6be6a7dc86f0520bdac56d2
#
_cell.length_a   1.000
_cell.length_b   1.000
_cell.length_c   1.000
_cell.angle_alpha   90.00
_cell.angle_beta   90.00
_cell.angle_gamma   90.00
#
_symmetry.space_group_name_H-M   'P 1'
#
loop_
_entity.id
_entity.type
_entity.pdbx_description
1 polymer ?
#
loop_
_entity_poly.entity_id
_entity_poly.type
_entity_poly.pdbx_seq_one_letter_code
_entity_poly.pdbx_strand_id
1 'polypeptide(L)'
;LKKNLSKFSTWDSLNNSTVTIATTLGTSQEAKAKEFFPKSKLVSIESPARDFQEVLAGRADGHITSSTEANKLVIKYPQLAIVQDGGKNPAALAMMVDQSDQVWMNYINQWIEIKKTSGFFETLLQKYELKSL
;
A
#
# COMPACT_ATOMS: atom_id res chain seq x y z
N LEU A 1 -14.48 -4.48 -1.16
CA LEU A 1 -14.88 -5.86 -1.43
C LEU A 1 -15.07 -6.11 -2.93
N LYS A 2 -14.73 -7.31 -3.39
CA LYS A 2 -14.86 -7.71 -4.80
C LYS A 2 -16.26 -7.49 -5.37
N LYS A 3 -17.30 -7.74 -4.59
CA LYS A 3 -18.70 -7.52 -4.98
C LYS A 3 -19.03 -6.04 -5.27
N ASN A 4 -18.24 -5.11 -4.75
CA ASN A 4 -18.46 -3.66 -4.89
C ASN A 4 -17.53 -3.05 -5.97
N LEU A 5 -16.72 -3.86 -6.67
CA LEU A 5 -15.72 -3.36 -7.62
C LEU A 5 -16.35 -2.60 -8.80
N SER A 6 -17.55 -2.98 -9.22
CA SER A 6 -18.29 -2.25 -10.27
C SER A 6 -18.72 -0.85 -9.82
N LYS A 7 -18.98 -0.66 -8.52
CA LYS A 7 -19.30 0.64 -7.93
C LYS A 7 -18.05 1.48 -7.70
N PHE A 8 -16.93 0.85 -7.38
CA PHE A 8 -15.67 1.48 -7.01
C PHE A 8 -14.55 1.04 -7.96
N SER A 9 -14.71 1.35 -9.26
CA SER A 9 -13.76 0.95 -10.31
C SER A 9 -12.51 1.85 -10.37
N THR A 10 -12.61 3.07 -9.88
CA THR A 10 -11.52 4.07 -9.88
C THR A 10 -11.34 4.69 -8.51
N TRP A 11 -10.18 5.30 -8.26
CA TRP A 11 -9.92 6.06 -7.03
C TRP A 11 -10.87 7.24 -6.88
N ASP A 12 -11.20 7.91 -7.97
CA ASP A 12 -12.13 9.04 -7.94
C ASP A 12 -13.53 8.62 -7.49
N SER A 13 -13.97 7.40 -7.83
CA SER A 13 -15.26 6.87 -7.36
C SER A 13 -15.28 6.61 -5.85
N LEU A 14 -14.13 6.48 -5.23
CA LEU A 14 -13.98 6.35 -3.77
C LEU A 14 -14.01 7.70 -3.04
N ASN A 15 -13.76 8.81 -3.73
CA ASN A 15 -13.76 10.15 -3.13
C ASN A 15 -15.19 10.73 -3.05
N ASN A 16 -16.03 10.14 -2.22
CA ASN A 16 -17.45 10.47 -2.08
C ASN A 16 -17.88 10.41 -0.61
N SER A 17 -18.78 11.31 -0.19
CA SER A 17 -19.27 11.42 1.19
C SER A 17 -20.03 10.19 1.72
N THR A 18 -20.48 9.31 0.83
CA THR A 18 -21.13 8.04 1.20
C THR A 18 -20.14 6.88 1.37
N VAL A 19 -18.84 7.10 1.07
CA VAL A 19 -17.78 6.09 1.13
C VAL A 19 -17.03 6.22 2.45
N THR A 20 -16.75 5.09 3.07
CA THR A 20 -15.92 4.98 4.28
C THR A 20 -14.60 4.28 3.95
N ILE A 21 -13.48 4.93 4.23
CA ILE A 21 -12.13 4.40 4.05
C ILE A 21 -11.52 4.15 5.43
N ALA A 22 -11.10 2.92 5.67
CA ALA A 22 -10.36 2.56 6.87
C ALA A 22 -8.85 2.77 6.67
N THR A 23 -8.18 3.27 7.68
CA THR A 23 -6.72 3.49 7.70
C THR A 23 -6.15 3.07 9.05
N THR A 24 -4.87 2.77 9.11
CA THR A 24 -4.19 2.58 10.39
C THR A 24 -3.72 3.94 10.92
N LEU A 25 -4.10 4.25 12.15
CA LEU A 25 -3.79 5.52 12.82
C LEU A 25 -2.27 5.80 12.84
N GLY A 26 -1.90 7.04 12.56
CA GLY A 26 -0.51 7.52 12.63
C GLY A 26 0.38 7.05 11.48
N THR A 27 -0.17 6.44 10.43
CA THR A 27 0.60 5.96 9.27
C THR A 27 0.63 6.97 8.12
N SER A 28 1.61 6.80 7.23
CA SER A 28 1.67 7.56 5.98
C SER A 28 0.46 7.27 5.07
N GLN A 29 -0.14 6.09 5.20
CA GLN A 29 -1.37 5.72 4.48
C GLN A 29 -2.57 6.54 4.96
N GLU A 30 -2.67 6.84 6.26
CA GLU A 30 -3.70 7.75 6.78
C GLU A 30 -3.55 9.16 6.21
N ALA A 31 -2.31 9.70 6.17
CA ALA A 31 -2.05 10.99 5.57
C ALA A 31 -2.44 11.03 4.09
N LYS A 32 -2.08 10.00 3.34
CA LYS A 32 -2.45 9.86 1.92
C LYS A 32 -3.96 9.68 1.73
N ALA A 33 -4.65 8.98 2.61
CA ALA A 33 -6.11 8.86 2.55
C ALA A 33 -6.80 10.21 2.69
N LYS A 34 -6.33 11.08 3.59
CA LYS A 34 -6.82 12.45 3.74
C LYS A 34 -6.61 13.30 2.49
N GLU A 35 -5.45 13.11 1.84
CA GLU A 35 -5.10 13.82 0.60
C GLU A 35 -5.94 13.35 -0.60
N PHE A 36 -6.06 12.04 -0.81
CA PHE A 36 -6.70 11.47 -2.01
C PHE A 36 -8.21 11.37 -1.91
N PHE A 37 -8.75 11.24 -0.70
CA PHE A 37 -10.19 11.06 -0.46
C PHE A 37 -10.76 12.12 0.50
N PRO A 38 -10.57 13.43 0.22
CA PRO A 38 -11.01 14.50 1.13
C PRO A 38 -12.53 14.57 1.35
N LYS A 39 -13.32 13.94 0.47
CA LYS A 39 -14.79 13.89 0.61
C LYS A 39 -15.27 12.64 1.34
N SER A 40 -14.45 11.62 1.47
CA SER A 40 -14.83 10.35 2.09
C SER A 40 -14.75 10.41 3.61
N LYS A 41 -15.49 9.54 4.27
CA LYS A 41 -15.37 9.32 5.71
C LYS A 41 -14.12 8.50 5.98
N LEU A 42 -13.23 9.00 6.83
CA LEU A 42 -12.05 8.25 7.26
C LEU A 42 -12.27 7.68 8.65
N VAL A 43 -11.94 6.40 8.81
CA VAL A 43 -11.95 5.70 10.09
C VAL A 43 -10.56 5.21 10.37
N SER A 44 -9.92 5.81 11.38
CA SER A 44 -8.56 5.45 11.81
C SER A 44 -8.61 4.35 12.85
N ILE A 45 -7.91 3.26 12.61
CA ILE A 45 -7.88 2.05 13.42
C ILE A 45 -6.57 2.00 14.16
N GLU A 46 -6.62 1.85 15.47
CA GLU A 46 -5.44 1.68 16.31
C GLU A 46 -4.86 0.27 16.19
N SER A 47 -3.53 0.17 16.12
CA SER A 47 -2.82 -1.10 16.25
C SER A 47 -3.09 -1.71 17.66
N PRO A 48 -3.24 -3.05 17.80
CA PRO A 48 -2.96 -4.10 16.80
C PRO A 48 -4.12 -4.44 15.84
N ALA A 49 -5.27 -3.78 15.95
CA ALA A 49 -6.36 -3.99 15.01
C ALA A 49 -5.92 -3.58 13.58
N ARG A 50 -6.53 -4.21 12.58
CA ARG A 50 -6.11 -4.06 11.18
C ARG A 50 -7.26 -3.44 10.36
N ASP A 51 -6.95 -2.38 9.66
CA ASP A 51 -7.89 -1.61 8.84
C ASP A 51 -8.61 -2.43 7.77
N PHE A 52 -7.93 -3.40 7.12
CA PHE A 52 -8.57 -4.29 6.14
C PHE A 52 -9.68 -5.17 6.76
N GLN A 53 -9.66 -5.43 8.07
CA GLN A 53 -10.70 -6.17 8.77
C GLN A 53 -12.02 -5.40 8.78
N GLU A 54 -11.99 -4.06 8.81
CA GLU A 54 -13.16 -3.22 8.69
C GLU A 54 -13.86 -3.40 7.33
N VAL A 55 -13.03 -3.54 6.27
CA VAL A 55 -13.55 -3.82 4.92
C VAL A 55 -14.17 -5.22 4.86
N LEU A 56 -13.50 -6.24 5.39
CA LEU A 56 -14.01 -7.61 5.42
C LEU A 56 -15.33 -7.71 6.20
N ALA A 57 -15.45 -6.98 7.30
CA ALA A 57 -16.65 -6.92 8.12
C ALA A 57 -17.77 -6.05 7.51
N GLY A 58 -17.51 -5.35 6.40
CA GLY A 58 -18.47 -4.45 5.76
C GLY A 58 -18.72 -3.13 6.50
N ARG A 59 -17.84 -2.76 7.44
CA ARG A 59 -17.90 -1.47 8.16
C ARG A 59 -17.16 -0.34 7.42
N ALA A 60 -16.29 -0.70 6.46
CA ALA A 60 -15.69 0.24 5.53
C ALA A 60 -15.79 -0.27 4.09
N ASP A 61 -15.83 0.65 3.13
CA ASP A 61 -15.90 0.32 1.70
C ASP A 61 -14.52 -0.05 1.14
N GLY A 62 -13.46 0.56 1.68
CA GLY A 62 -12.09 0.31 1.28
C GLY A 62 -11.09 0.64 2.39
N HIS A 63 -9.84 0.23 2.16
CA HIS A 63 -8.69 0.69 2.94
C HIS A 63 -7.54 1.02 1.99
N ILE A 64 -6.60 1.83 2.45
CA ILE A 64 -5.40 2.21 1.69
C ILE A 64 -4.18 1.51 2.29
N THR A 65 -3.40 0.87 1.44
CA THR A 65 -2.19 0.15 1.85
C THR A 65 -1.16 0.14 0.72
N SER A 66 0.02 -0.42 0.96
CA SER A 66 1.00 -0.62 -0.11
C SER A 66 0.54 -1.68 -1.12
N SER A 67 1.00 -1.57 -2.37
CA SER A 67 0.73 -2.59 -3.41
C SER A 67 1.18 -3.99 -2.99
N THR A 68 2.31 -4.07 -2.30
CA THR A 68 2.86 -5.32 -1.74
C THR A 68 1.88 -5.98 -0.75
N GLU A 69 1.33 -5.20 0.19
CA GLU A 69 0.37 -5.73 1.15
C GLU A 69 -0.97 -6.03 0.50
N ALA A 70 -1.44 -5.16 -0.39
CA ALA A 70 -2.68 -5.38 -1.14
C ALA A 70 -2.66 -6.71 -1.91
N ASN A 71 -1.55 -7.03 -2.60
CA ASN A 71 -1.40 -8.30 -3.31
C ASN A 71 -1.47 -9.51 -2.36
N LYS A 72 -0.81 -9.46 -1.21
CA LYS A 72 -0.89 -10.53 -0.19
C LYS A 72 -2.32 -10.69 0.35
N LEU A 73 -2.99 -9.57 0.59
CA LEU A 73 -4.35 -9.60 1.13
C LEU A 73 -5.36 -10.20 0.16
N VAL A 74 -5.29 -9.91 -1.14
CA VAL A 74 -6.23 -10.48 -2.12
C VAL A 74 -5.99 -11.97 -2.39
N ILE A 75 -4.76 -12.44 -2.20
CA ILE A 75 -4.44 -13.87 -2.24
C ILE A 75 -5.06 -14.57 -1.01
N LYS A 76 -4.83 -14.01 0.18
CA LYS A 76 -5.30 -14.60 1.44
C LYS A 76 -6.82 -14.47 1.64
N TYR A 77 -7.41 -13.40 1.14
CA TYR A 77 -8.83 -13.08 1.28
C TYR A 77 -9.45 -12.83 -0.11
N PRO A 78 -9.90 -13.88 -0.82
CA PRO A 78 -10.40 -13.78 -2.20
C PRO A 78 -11.63 -12.88 -2.39
N GLN A 79 -12.31 -12.50 -1.30
CA GLN A 79 -13.41 -11.54 -1.30
C GLN A 79 -12.95 -10.08 -1.39
N LEU A 80 -11.66 -9.81 -1.19
CA LEU A 80 -11.07 -8.49 -1.44
C LEU A 80 -10.72 -8.32 -2.92
N ALA A 81 -10.65 -7.09 -3.38
CA ALA A 81 -10.15 -6.73 -4.69
C ALA A 81 -9.35 -5.43 -4.60
N ILE A 82 -8.37 -5.29 -5.48
CA ILE A 82 -7.59 -4.07 -5.65
C ILE A 82 -8.30 -3.19 -6.67
N VAL A 83 -8.50 -1.92 -6.33
CA VAL A 83 -8.92 -0.90 -7.30
C VAL A 83 -7.71 -0.50 -8.11
N GLN A 84 -7.64 -0.97 -9.36
CA GLN A 84 -6.53 -0.73 -10.27
C GLN A 84 -6.76 0.59 -11.03
N ASP A 85 -6.29 1.67 -10.45
CA ASP A 85 -6.31 3.00 -11.11
C ASP A 85 -4.90 3.61 -11.14
N GLY A 86 -3.92 2.76 -11.41
CA GLY A 86 -2.50 3.14 -11.43
C GLY A 86 -2.03 3.70 -10.07
N GLY A 87 -0.95 3.21 -9.54
CA GLY A 87 -0.42 3.72 -8.28
C GLY A 87 -0.16 5.22 -8.36
N LYS A 88 -1.02 6.02 -7.74
CA LYS A 88 -0.77 7.47 -7.58
C LYS A 88 0.36 7.62 -6.58
N ASN A 89 1.49 8.14 -7.01
CA ASN A 89 2.72 8.39 -6.25
C ASN A 89 3.44 7.12 -5.77
N PRO A 90 4.30 6.53 -6.58
CA PRO A 90 5.21 5.51 -6.09
C PRO A 90 6.04 6.10 -4.93
N ALA A 91 5.94 5.48 -3.76
CA ALA A 91 6.75 5.88 -2.63
C ALA A 91 8.18 5.37 -2.84
N ALA A 92 9.13 6.28 -2.90
CA ALA A 92 10.54 5.91 -2.88
C ALA A 92 10.87 5.27 -1.52
N LEU A 93 11.46 4.09 -1.56
CA LEU A 93 12.01 3.43 -0.37
C LEU A 93 13.50 3.73 -0.30
N ALA A 94 13.98 4.04 0.89
CA ALA A 94 15.39 4.30 1.13
C ALA A 94 15.84 3.64 2.44
N MET A 95 17.13 3.36 2.53
CA MET A 95 17.78 2.96 3.77
C MET A 95 18.31 4.19 4.48
N MET A 96 18.10 4.27 5.78
CA MET A 96 18.73 5.30 6.62
C MET A 96 19.99 4.73 7.25
N VAL A 97 21.07 5.47 7.16
CA VAL A 97 22.36 5.19 7.79
C VAL A 97 22.83 6.41 8.53
N ASP A 98 23.83 6.24 9.41
CA ASP A 98 24.46 7.38 10.08
C ASP A 98 25.05 8.35 9.04
N GLN A 99 24.72 9.64 9.19
CA GLN A 99 25.16 10.66 8.22
C GLN A 99 26.68 10.90 8.21
N SER A 100 27.40 10.47 9.24
CA SER A 100 28.84 10.57 9.33
C SER A 100 29.60 9.45 8.62
N ASP A 101 28.91 8.35 8.28
CA ASP A 101 29.52 7.18 7.65
C ASP A 101 29.33 7.17 6.12
N GLN A 102 30.08 8.04 5.45
CA GLN A 102 30.06 8.14 3.99
C GLN A 102 30.56 6.85 3.30
N VAL A 103 31.51 6.15 3.92
CA VAL A 103 32.06 4.89 3.36
C VAL A 103 30.98 3.81 3.34
N TRP A 104 30.23 3.67 4.43
CA TRP A 104 29.14 2.72 4.53
C TRP A 104 27.99 3.07 3.56
N MET A 105 27.65 4.35 3.46
CA MET A 105 26.63 4.80 2.51
C MET A 105 27.02 4.48 1.06
N ASN A 106 28.26 4.72 0.67
CA ASN A 106 28.76 4.40 -0.66
C ASN A 106 28.73 2.89 -0.93
N TYR A 107 29.11 2.08 0.07
CA TYR A 107 29.05 0.61 -0.03
C TYR A 107 27.60 0.14 -0.27
N ILE A 108 26.65 0.63 0.52
CA ILE A 108 25.23 0.26 0.36
C ILE A 108 24.72 0.65 -1.03
N ASN A 109 25.00 1.87 -1.48
CA ASN A 109 24.58 2.33 -2.80
C ASN A 109 25.16 1.44 -3.91
N GLN A 110 26.43 1.11 -3.85
CA GLN A 110 27.07 0.22 -4.80
C GLN A 110 26.46 -1.18 -4.76
N TRP A 111 26.18 -1.70 -3.56
CA TRP A 111 25.53 -3.00 -3.38
C TRP A 111 24.13 -3.01 -4.02
N ILE A 112 23.33 -1.96 -3.82
CA ILE A 112 22.02 -1.83 -4.45
C ILE A 112 22.11 -1.88 -5.97
N GLU A 113 23.04 -1.14 -6.58
CA GLU A 113 23.22 -1.12 -8.03
C GLU A 113 23.65 -2.50 -8.58
N ILE A 114 24.56 -3.18 -7.91
CA ILE A 114 24.97 -4.56 -8.27
C ILE A 114 23.77 -5.50 -8.17
N LYS A 115 22.94 -5.37 -7.13
CA LYS A 115 21.77 -6.24 -6.94
C LYS A 115 20.66 -5.96 -7.94
N LYS A 116 20.47 -4.71 -8.36
CA LYS A 116 19.56 -4.37 -9.46
C LYS A 116 19.98 -5.04 -10.78
N THR A 117 21.24 -4.91 -11.13
CA THR A 117 21.76 -5.45 -12.41
C THR A 117 21.82 -6.96 -12.45
N SER A 118 21.95 -7.63 -11.30
CA SER A 118 22.03 -9.09 -11.18
C SER A 118 20.71 -9.85 -11.18
N GLY A 119 19.57 -9.16 -11.28
CA GLY A 119 18.23 -9.78 -11.17
C GLY A 119 17.86 -10.26 -9.76
N PHE A 120 18.61 -9.81 -8.75
CA PHE A 120 18.37 -10.22 -7.36
C PHE A 120 16.98 -9.79 -6.86
N PHE A 121 16.57 -8.57 -7.17
CA PHE A 121 15.28 -8.05 -6.72
C PHE A 121 14.11 -8.74 -7.43
N GLU A 122 14.25 -9.08 -8.71
CA GLU A 122 13.29 -9.86 -9.48
C GLU A 122 13.08 -11.25 -8.86
N THR A 123 14.17 -11.90 -8.46
CA THR A 123 14.13 -13.19 -7.76
C THR A 123 13.39 -13.07 -6.41
N LEU A 124 13.62 -11.97 -5.67
CA LEU A 124 12.90 -11.73 -4.42
C LEU A 124 11.42 -11.47 -4.65
N LEU A 125 11.06 -10.68 -5.66
CA LEU A 125 9.66 -10.43 -6.02
C LEU A 125 8.93 -11.76 -6.31
N GLN A 126 9.53 -12.64 -7.09
CA GLN A 126 8.99 -13.97 -7.38
C GLN A 126 8.88 -14.83 -6.11
N LYS A 127 9.96 -14.89 -5.31
CA LYS A 127 9.99 -15.68 -4.07
C LYS A 127 8.90 -15.30 -3.07
N TYR A 128 8.57 -14.01 -3.00
CA TYR A 128 7.57 -13.48 -2.07
C TYR A 128 6.22 -13.21 -2.73
N GLU A 129 6.00 -13.71 -3.96
CA GLU A 129 4.76 -13.56 -4.74
C GLU A 129 4.36 -12.08 -4.92
N LEU A 130 5.35 -11.19 -4.99
CA LEU A 130 5.14 -9.77 -5.20
C LEU A 130 5.17 -9.50 -6.72
N LYS A 131 4.14 -8.84 -7.23
CA LYS A 131 4.15 -8.38 -8.63
C LYS A 131 4.97 -7.10 -8.71
N SER A 132 5.86 -7.00 -9.71
CA SER A 132 6.38 -5.70 -10.12
C SER A 132 5.21 -4.87 -10.66
N LEU A 133 5.16 -3.62 -10.26
CA LEU A 133 4.21 -2.65 -10.79
C LEU A 133 4.61 -2.21 -12.18
#